data_468207016f552d4bd97b4a300b93be88
#
_entry.id   468207016f552d4bd97b4a300b93be88
#
_cell.length_a   1.000
_cell.length_b   1.000
_cell.length_c   1.000
_cell.angle_alpha   90.00
_cell.angle_beta   90.00
_cell.angle_gamma   90.00
#
_symmetry.space_group_name_H-M   'P 1'
#
loop_
_entity.id
_entity.type
_entity.pdbx_description
1 polymer ?
#
loop_
_entity_poly.entity_id
_entity_poly.type
_entity_poly.pdbx_seq_one_letter_code
_entity_poly.pdbx_strand_id
1 'polypeptide(L)'
;MRFTKVLVLASVMMGSVVWTSVSADGEAVYNSGCMACHMPGVAGAPKLGDKEAWAARIAQGIEVMYENAIQGFQGQTGMMPAKGGFVHLSDDDVKAAIDYMVSQSQ
;
A
#
# COMPACT_ATOMS: atom_id res chain seq x y z
N MET A 1 -36.98 -33.00 -53.06
CA MET A 1 -35.68 -32.80 -52.39
C MET A 1 -35.82 -31.63 -51.42
N ARG A 2 -35.84 -31.93 -50.15
CA ARG A 2 -35.89 -30.90 -49.09
C ARG A 2 -34.47 -30.62 -48.64
N PHE A 3 -33.92 -29.42 -48.96
CA PHE A 3 -32.63 -28.98 -48.42
C PHE A 3 -32.86 -28.44 -47.03
N THR A 4 -32.43 -29.21 -46.03
CA THR A 4 -32.39 -28.74 -44.64
C THR A 4 -31.21 -27.79 -44.48
N LYS A 5 -31.48 -26.50 -44.29
CA LYS A 5 -30.45 -25.52 -43.94
C LYS A 5 -30.07 -25.77 -42.50
N VAL A 6 -28.87 -26.28 -42.28
CA VAL A 6 -28.27 -26.36 -40.95
C VAL A 6 -27.73 -24.98 -40.62
N LEU A 7 -28.38 -24.33 -39.69
CA LEU A 7 -27.89 -23.08 -39.12
C LEU A 7 -26.81 -23.43 -38.09
N VAL A 8 -25.55 -23.21 -38.43
CA VAL A 8 -24.46 -23.30 -37.48
C VAL A 8 -24.42 -21.99 -36.70
N LEU A 9 -24.94 -22.02 -35.49
CA LEU A 9 -24.78 -20.94 -34.53
C LEU A 9 -23.34 -20.98 -34.02
N ALA A 10 -22.50 -20.11 -34.53
CA ALA A 10 -21.17 -19.88 -33.98
C ALA A 10 -21.32 -19.12 -32.66
N SER A 11 -21.18 -19.81 -31.52
CA SER A 11 -21.12 -19.17 -30.22
C SER A 11 -19.77 -18.49 -30.06
N VAL A 12 -19.74 -17.15 -30.22
CA VAL A 12 -18.58 -16.36 -29.89
C VAL A 12 -18.49 -16.30 -28.38
N MET A 13 -17.61 -17.11 -27.79
CA MET A 13 -17.26 -16.94 -26.38
C MET A 13 -16.40 -15.66 -26.25
N MET A 14 -17.01 -14.57 -25.81
CA MET A 14 -16.29 -13.39 -25.35
C MET A 14 -15.61 -13.77 -24.04
N GLY A 15 -14.30 -14.08 -24.10
CA GLY A 15 -13.48 -14.22 -22.90
C GLY A 15 -13.37 -12.85 -22.22
N SER A 16 -13.94 -12.74 -21.01
CA SER A 16 -13.74 -11.56 -20.18
C SER A 16 -12.30 -11.58 -19.67
N VAL A 17 -11.47 -10.65 -20.14
CA VAL A 17 -10.13 -10.42 -19.57
C VAL A 17 -10.34 -9.75 -18.24
N VAL A 18 -10.18 -10.49 -17.15
CA VAL A 18 -10.17 -9.91 -15.80
C VAL A 18 -8.79 -9.31 -15.57
N TRP A 19 -8.73 -7.99 -15.59
CA TRP A 19 -7.53 -7.28 -15.16
C TRP A 19 -7.47 -7.34 -13.65
N THR A 20 -6.69 -8.27 -13.11
CA THR A 20 -6.37 -8.26 -11.67
C THR A 20 -5.36 -7.16 -11.42
N SER A 21 -5.79 -6.08 -10.77
CA SER A 21 -4.87 -5.10 -10.20
C SER A 21 -4.04 -5.81 -9.14
N VAL A 22 -2.73 -5.93 -9.37
CA VAL A 22 -1.81 -6.40 -8.33
C VAL A 22 -1.66 -5.25 -7.34
N SER A 23 -2.32 -5.36 -6.17
CA SER A 23 -2.09 -4.44 -5.06
C SER A 23 -0.67 -4.62 -4.56
N ALA A 24 0.01 -3.51 -4.26
CA ALA A 24 1.31 -3.58 -3.61
C ALA A 24 1.20 -4.37 -2.30
N ASP A 25 2.17 -5.26 -2.04
CA ASP A 25 2.26 -5.99 -0.78
C ASP A 25 2.87 -5.08 0.28
N GLY A 26 2.03 -4.54 1.16
CA GLY A 26 2.44 -3.59 2.18
C GLY A 26 3.47 -4.15 3.15
N GLU A 27 3.36 -5.41 3.53
CA GLU A 27 4.36 -6.08 4.38
C GLU A 27 5.72 -6.18 3.69
N ALA A 28 5.74 -6.57 2.42
CA ALA A 28 6.98 -6.66 1.66
C ALA A 28 7.64 -5.30 1.48
N VAL A 29 6.87 -4.25 1.20
CA VAL A 29 7.38 -2.88 1.11
C VAL A 29 7.92 -2.41 2.45
N TYR A 30 7.20 -2.66 3.55
CA TYR A 30 7.66 -2.36 4.89
C TYR A 30 9.02 -3.03 5.18
N ASN A 31 9.12 -4.32 4.91
CA ASN A 31 10.35 -5.09 5.15
C ASN A 31 11.52 -4.61 4.29
N SER A 32 11.26 -4.08 3.09
CA SER A 32 12.31 -3.62 2.19
C SER A 32 12.90 -2.25 2.53
N GLY A 33 12.11 -1.37 3.16
CA GLY A 33 12.55 0.01 3.36
C GLY A 33 12.16 0.67 4.68
N CYS A 34 10.97 0.39 5.18
CA CYS A 34 10.43 1.09 6.35
C CYS A 34 10.95 0.52 7.67
N MET A 35 11.24 -0.77 7.69
CA MET A 35 11.61 -1.53 8.87
C MET A 35 12.89 -1.01 9.54
N ALA A 36 13.82 -0.46 8.79
CA ALA A 36 15.10 0.02 9.32
C ALA A 36 14.92 1.09 10.41
N CYS A 37 13.90 1.93 10.29
CA CYS A 37 13.57 2.96 11.28
C CYS A 37 12.39 2.56 12.18
N HIS A 38 11.35 1.97 11.61
CA HIS A 38 10.11 1.69 12.34
C HIS A 38 10.12 0.40 13.16
N MET A 39 11.12 -0.45 13.06
CA MET A 39 11.28 -1.58 13.96
C MET A 39 12.01 -1.18 15.25
N PRO A 40 13.22 -0.56 15.20
CA PRO A 40 13.94 -0.16 16.41
C PRO A 40 13.48 1.19 16.98
N GLY A 41 12.78 2.03 16.20
CA GLY A 41 12.39 3.37 16.60
C GLY A 41 13.50 4.42 16.39
N VAL A 42 14.26 4.30 15.32
CA VAL A 42 15.34 5.24 14.99
C VAL A 42 14.78 6.63 14.68
N ALA A 43 15.45 7.67 15.09
CA ALA A 43 15.12 9.07 14.84
C ALA A 43 13.68 9.47 15.24
N GLY A 44 13.16 8.87 16.28
CA GLY A 44 11.80 9.14 16.78
C GLY A 44 10.69 8.47 15.97
N ALA A 45 11.01 7.53 15.07
CA ALA A 45 10.01 6.79 14.32
C ALA A 45 9.12 5.96 15.26
N PRO A 46 7.79 6.00 15.09
CA PRO A 46 6.91 5.13 15.87
C PRO A 46 7.16 3.67 15.51
N LYS A 47 7.37 2.86 16.52
CA LYS A 47 7.65 1.43 16.32
C LYS A 47 6.41 0.70 15.85
N LEU A 48 6.59 -0.24 14.92
CA LEU A 48 5.53 -1.15 14.50
C LEU A 48 4.93 -1.85 15.71
N GLY A 49 3.62 -1.84 15.84
CA GLY A 49 2.89 -2.49 16.93
C GLY A 49 2.76 -1.66 18.22
N ASP A 50 3.41 -0.51 18.30
CA ASP A 50 3.26 0.40 19.44
C ASP A 50 1.96 1.21 19.30
N LYS A 51 0.88 0.66 19.85
CA LYS A 51 -0.47 1.23 19.73
C LYS A 51 -0.54 2.65 20.26
N GLU A 52 0.14 2.94 21.34
CA GLU A 52 0.14 4.27 21.96
C GLU A 52 0.82 5.31 21.08
N ALA A 53 1.99 4.99 20.53
CA ALA A 53 2.71 5.89 19.62
C ALA A 53 1.94 6.14 18.31
N TRP A 54 1.19 5.16 17.84
CA TRP A 54 0.41 5.26 16.60
C TRP A 54 -0.94 5.94 16.77
N ALA A 55 -1.53 5.90 17.96
CA ALA A 55 -2.91 6.37 18.20
C ALA A 55 -3.13 7.82 17.73
N ALA A 56 -2.26 8.75 18.10
CA ALA A 56 -2.39 10.15 17.71
C ALA A 56 -2.17 10.36 16.20
N ARG A 57 -1.30 9.55 15.60
CA ARG A 57 -1.03 9.60 14.16
C ARG A 57 -2.23 9.08 13.37
N ILE A 58 -2.80 7.97 13.79
CA ILE A 58 -4.01 7.39 13.18
C ILE A 58 -5.19 8.35 13.30
N ALA A 59 -5.32 9.05 14.42
CA ALA A 59 -6.39 10.02 14.66
C ALA A 59 -6.37 11.22 13.69
N GLN A 60 -5.24 11.53 13.07
CA GLN A 60 -5.13 12.57 12.04
C GLN A 60 -5.82 12.17 10.72
N GLY A 61 -6.06 10.90 10.51
CA GLY A 61 -6.59 10.34 9.28
C GLY A 61 -5.50 9.78 8.36
N ILE A 62 -5.87 8.75 7.62
CA ILE A 62 -4.93 7.99 6.79
C ILE A 62 -4.30 8.84 5.67
N GLU A 63 -5.05 9.79 5.11
CA GLU A 63 -4.56 10.64 4.02
C GLU A 63 -3.39 11.53 4.47
N VAL A 64 -3.45 12.06 5.68
CA VAL A 64 -2.36 12.85 6.28
C VAL A 64 -1.11 11.97 6.45
N MET A 65 -1.29 10.74 6.86
CA MET A 65 -0.19 9.79 7.04
C MET A 65 0.47 9.45 5.70
N TYR A 66 -0.32 9.24 4.65
CA TYR A 66 0.19 9.01 3.30
C TYR A 66 1.00 10.19 2.80
N GLU A 67 0.46 11.39 2.92
CA GLU A 67 1.14 12.60 2.48
C GLU A 67 2.47 12.81 3.20
N ASN A 68 2.47 12.67 4.52
CA ASN A 68 3.68 12.83 5.34
C ASN A 68 4.77 11.83 4.96
N ALA A 69 4.40 10.58 4.72
CA ALA A 69 5.37 9.55 4.35
C ALA A 69 5.90 9.72 2.92
N ILE A 70 5.04 10.15 1.99
CA ILE A 70 5.43 10.35 0.58
C ILE A 70 6.32 11.59 0.43
N GLN A 71 5.97 12.69 1.07
CA GLN A 71 6.66 13.98 0.93
C GLN A 71 7.79 14.18 1.93
N GLY A 72 7.80 13.39 2.99
CA GLY A 72 8.67 13.62 4.14
C GLY A 72 8.00 14.51 5.19
N PHE A 73 8.41 14.33 6.43
CA PHE A 73 7.76 14.99 7.56
C PHE A 73 8.77 15.32 8.66
N GLN A 74 8.75 16.57 9.10
CA GLN A 74 9.44 17.03 10.29
C GLN A 74 8.45 17.05 11.45
N GLY A 75 8.59 16.08 12.36
CA GLY A 75 7.77 16.00 13.57
C GLY A 75 8.43 16.68 14.79
N GLN A 76 7.75 16.58 15.92
CA GLN A 76 8.28 17.08 17.20
C GLN A 76 9.39 16.18 17.76
N THR A 77 9.34 14.90 17.46
CA THR A 77 10.24 13.86 17.98
C THR A 77 11.27 13.37 16.98
N GLY A 78 11.17 13.78 15.73
CA GLY A 78 12.10 13.36 14.69
C GLY A 78 11.64 13.75 13.30
N MET A 79 12.43 13.36 12.32
CA MET A 79 12.18 13.62 10.90
C MET A 79 12.11 12.32 10.13
N MET A 80 11.08 12.20 9.28
CA MET A 80 10.98 11.15 8.28
C MET A 80 11.36 11.72 6.91
N PRO A 81 12.38 11.19 6.23
CA PRO A 81 12.65 11.59 4.85
C PRO A 81 11.54 11.11 3.92
N ALA A 82 11.40 11.75 2.77
CA ALA A 82 10.42 11.35 1.75
C ALA A 82 10.57 9.87 1.42
N LYS A 83 9.48 9.12 1.54
CA LYS A 83 9.43 7.66 1.31
C LYS A 83 10.47 6.87 2.13
N GLY A 84 10.81 7.38 3.30
CA GLY A 84 11.86 6.78 4.14
C GLY A 84 13.25 6.80 3.51
N GLY A 85 13.49 7.64 2.50
CA GLY A 85 14.72 7.69 1.71
C GLY A 85 14.69 6.79 0.46
N PHE A 86 13.66 5.98 0.28
CA PHE A 86 13.51 5.06 -0.86
C PHE A 86 12.66 5.68 -1.97
N VAL A 87 13.18 6.73 -2.57
CA VAL A 87 12.46 7.57 -3.55
C VAL A 87 12.02 6.85 -4.82
N HIS A 88 12.57 5.66 -5.09
CA HIS A 88 12.15 4.82 -6.21
C HIS A 88 10.81 4.10 -5.96
N LEU A 89 10.33 4.03 -4.72
CA LEU A 89 9.03 3.45 -4.41
C LEU A 89 7.92 4.30 -5.02
N SER A 90 6.90 3.65 -5.56
CA SER A 90 5.69 4.35 -5.99
C SER A 90 4.91 4.87 -4.78
N ASP A 91 4.05 5.86 -5.00
CA ASP A 91 3.15 6.34 -3.96
C ASP A 91 2.25 5.21 -3.45
N ASP A 92 1.78 4.33 -4.33
CA ASP A 92 0.96 3.17 -3.97
C ASP A 92 1.72 2.16 -3.10
N ASP A 93 3.00 1.93 -3.36
CA ASP A 93 3.86 1.11 -2.50
C ASP A 93 3.94 1.68 -1.08
N VAL A 94 4.18 2.98 -0.97
CA VAL A 94 4.26 3.68 0.32
C VAL A 94 2.92 3.61 1.07
N LYS A 95 1.81 3.85 0.38
CA LYS A 95 0.47 3.75 0.98
C LYS A 95 0.19 2.34 1.49
N ALA A 96 0.54 1.32 0.73
CA ALA A 96 0.37 -0.07 1.15
C ALA A 96 1.20 -0.40 2.40
N ALA A 97 2.43 0.09 2.49
CA ALA A 97 3.27 -0.07 3.68
C ALA A 97 2.68 0.64 4.90
N ILE A 98 2.11 1.83 4.73
CA ILE A 98 1.44 2.55 5.82
C ILE A 98 0.20 1.79 6.28
N ASP A 99 -0.63 1.30 5.36
CA ASP A 99 -1.80 0.49 5.70
C ASP A 99 -1.42 -0.74 6.51
N TYR A 100 -0.33 -1.40 6.13
CA TYR A 100 0.23 -2.52 6.88
C TYR A 100 0.65 -2.11 8.30
N MET A 101 1.46 -1.05 8.43
CA MET A 101 1.92 -0.58 9.75
C MET A 101 0.75 -0.17 10.65
N VAL A 102 -0.25 0.52 10.10
CA VAL A 102 -1.47 0.89 10.83
C VAL A 102 -2.23 -0.35 11.29
N SER A 103 -2.42 -1.32 10.42
CA SER A 103 -3.12 -2.57 10.76
C SER A 103 -2.44 -3.35 11.88
N GLN A 104 -1.12 -3.29 11.97
CA GLN A 104 -0.33 -3.95 13.01
C GLN A 104 -0.27 -3.15 14.33
N SER A 105 -0.71 -1.89 14.32
CA SER A 105 -0.52 -0.95 15.42
C SER A 105 -1.83 -0.38 15.99
N GLN A 106 -2.93 -0.96 15.62
CA GLN A 106 -4.27 -0.64 16.14
C GLN A 106 -4.64 -1.46 17.38
#